data_0a8b55068757b61650af66f1d3f3dca8
#
_entry.id   0a8b55068757b61650af66f1d3f3dca8
#
_cell.length_a   1.000
_cell.length_b   1.000
_cell.length_c   1.000
_cell.angle_alpha   90.00
_cell.angle_beta   90.00
_cell.angle_gamma   90.00
#
_symmetry.space_group_name_H-M   'P 1'
#
loop_
_entity.id
_entity.type
_entity.pdbx_description
1 polymer ?
#
loop_
_entity_poly.entity_id
_entity_poly.type
_entity_poly.pdbx_seq_one_letter_code
_entity_poly.pdbx_strand_id
1 'polypeptide(L)'
;MSTEDQVARRSGRRARKGFGRLRIAGAAVAALAVTWTGAQVWAAQSPADAEGSAPVPTLTWTDCQGGFQCANAQVPLDYRDPQGKTITLAVIRKQAADQSQRKGTLFMQPGGPGNSGVDFVRNNYADLPAAMRDGFDVFGYDVRGVGRSSQVQCWDDPTYTQAVTNAKGVPGPDAYEPAVKQAADFDQACQANSGEVLPYVGTAYVARDIDLLRQALGEDQLTYYGRSFGSYIGTVYAAMFPDRVRALALDGAYDPEHYTNQPYAYDRPQYLALDGAMGRFLDWCKADQATCGFGDGDPRGAFQKLKADLDANPVTTASGGKANGYTLVYRLMFNINEGKVIWPSLGEALHKAQARDNTSFLLRPPSPASFDFLNPNVAVECVDKDYPTDRARLKREVTTNARLAPLLGPAMAYGPPTYDHQHATACVQWTGEHVSRYDGSFRAKGSAPILVLGTTGDPDTPYKDAVALSRQLDNGRLLTFKAEGHTAFGRSACATDAVVNYLVDLKVPARGTTCADETQPPSKTPTTAPSGTTLGELLNGVNDRLDKLGRLR
;
A
#
# COMPACT_ATOMS: atom_id res chain seq x y z
N MET A 1 -19.36 24.68 53.18
CA MET A 1 -18.96 24.07 54.45
C MET A 1 -17.90 23.07 54.05
N SER A 2 -16.62 23.44 54.05
CA SER A 2 -15.62 23.41 55.12
C SER A 2 -15.35 21.94 55.49
N THR A 3 -14.17 21.38 55.48
CA THR A 3 -12.82 21.84 55.85
C THR A 3 -11.86 20.72 55.37
N GLU A 4 -10.72 20.95 54.72
CA GLU A 4 -9.40 21.20 55.36
C GLU A 4 -9.07 20.18 56.43
N ASP A 5 -7.93 19.54 56.62
CA ASP A 5 -6.57 20.01 56.42
C ASP A 5 -5.58 18.86 56.71
N GLN A 6 -4.39 18.93 56.14
CA GLN A 6 -3.04 18.86 56.73
C GLN A 6 -2.38 17.53 57.19
N VAL A 7 -1.28 17.27 56.59
CA VAL A 7 0.15 17.40 57.00
C VAL A 7 0.74 16.22 57.80
N ALA A 8 1.83 15.65 57.34
CA ALA A 8 3.13 15.78 57.99
C ALA A 8 4.28 15.00 57.34
N ARG A 9 5.32 15.73 57.08
CA ARG A 9 6.71 15.31 56.79
C ARG A 9 7.32 14.48 57.93
N ARG A 10 8.20 13.53 57.59
CA ARG A 10 9.42 13.37 58.44
C ARG A 10 10.61 12.94 57.59
N SER A 11 11.63 13.72 57.73
CA SER A 11 13.03 13.59 57.36
C SER A 11 13.81 12.61 58.26
N GLY A 12 14.83 12.00 57.71
CA GLY A 12 15.82 11.25 58.50
C GLY A 12 17.16 11.14 57.77
N ARG A 13 18.09 11.99 58.17
CA ARG A 13 19.51 12.10 57.76
C ARG A 13 20.40 11.13 58.59
N ARG A 14 21.60 10.93 58.02
CA ARG A 14 22.91 10.50 58.64
C ARG A 14 23.24 9.02 58.40
N ALA A 15 24.54 8.59 58.16
CA ALA A 15 25.82 9.24 58.42
C ALA A 15 26.94 8.60 57.56
N ARG A 16 27.98 9.41 57.34
CA ARG A 16 29.29 9.07 56.79
C ARG A 16 30.16 8.30 57.83
N LYS A 17 31.05 7.41 57.35
CA LYS A 17 32.42 7.11 57.89
C LYS A 17 33.08 6.25 56.79
N GLY A 18 34.27 6.41 56.30
CA GLY A 18 35.47 7.13 56.70
C GLY A 18 36.64 6.17 56.74
N PHE A 19 37.67 6.39 55.89
CA PHE A 19 39.07 6.06 56.00
C PHE A 19 39.60 4.59 56.00
N GLY A 20 40.63 4.37 55.15
CA GLY A 20 41.60 3.32 55.22
C GLY A 20 42.55 3.28 54.01
N ARG A 21 43.60 4.14 54.08
CA ARG A 21 44.77 4.02 53.16
C ARG A 21 45.72 2.99 53.73
N LEU A 22 46.28 2.11 52.89
CA LEU A 22 47.60 1.57 53.13
C LEU A 22 48.41 1.41 51.83
N ARG A 23 49.61 1.95 51.83
CA ARG A 23 50.68 1.84 50.85
C ARG A 23 51.53 0.64 51.11
N ILE A 24 52.22 0.07 50.11
CA ILE A 24 53.65 -0.28 49.98
C ILE A 24 53.80 -1.20 48.77
N ALA A 25 54.44 -0.79 47.77
CA ALA A 25 55.76 -0.87 47.17
C ALA A 25 56.27 -2.31 46.87
N GLY A 26 56.71 -2.51 45.64
CA GLY A 26 57.54 -3.64 45.23
C GLY A 26 57.73 -3.74 43.73
N ALA A 27 58.84 -3.29 43.21
CA ALA A 27 59.22 -3.32 41.77
C ALA A 27 59.69 -4.73 41.36
N ALA A 28 59.31 -5.14 40.14
CA ALA A 28 60.10 -6.08 39.35
C ALA A 28 59.86 -5.81 37.88
N VAL A 29 60.90 -5.40 37.16
CA VAL A 29 60.97 -5.21 35.68
C VAL A 29 61.13 -6.61 35.09
N ALA A 30 60.18 -6.99 34.19
CA ALA A 30 60.38 -8.06 33.24
C ALA A 30 59.93 -7.59 31.88
N ALA A 31 60.87 -7.39 30.98
CA ALA A 31 60.62 -7.12 29.56
C ALA A 31 60.07 -8.38 28.91
N LEU A 32 58.87 -8.28 28.35
CA LEU A 32 58.31 -9.29 27.47
C LEU A 32 57.93 -8.64 26.14
N ALA A 33 58.45 -9.24 25.07
CA ALA A 33 58.25 -8.87 23.68
C ALA A 33 56.76 -8.84 23.33
N VAL A 34 56.27 -7.71 22.88
CA VAL A 34 54.90 -7.58 22.32
C VAL A 34 54.94 -8.12 20.89
N THR A 35 54.49 -9.36 20.72
CA THR A 35 54.09 -9.88 19.40
C THR A 35 52.75 -9.24 19.08
N TRP A 36 52.73 -8.45 17.99
CA TRP A 36 51.51 -7.96 17.38
C TRP A 36 50.70 -9.14 16.85
N THR A 37 49.74 -9.65 17.59
CA THR A 37 48.63 -10.44 17.05
C THR A 37 47.55 -9.44 16.63
N GLY A 38 47.31 -9.36 15.34
CA GLY A 38 46.25 -8.53 14.78
C GLY A 38 44.91 -8.83 15.45
N ALA A 39 44.35 -7.83 16.11
CA ALA A 39 42.96 -7.87 16.55
C ALA A 39 42.10 -7.94 15.28
N GLN A 40 41.59 -9.13 14.97
CA GLN A 40 40.48 -9.26 14.03
C GLN A 40 39.29 -8.55 14.68
N VAL A 41 38.94 -7.39 14.11
CA VAL A 41 37.68 -6.74 14.40
C VAL A 41 36.62 -7.68 13.85
N TRP A 42 35.95 -8.42 14.71
CA TRP A 42 34.71 -9.12 14.36
C TRP A 42 33.69 -8.02 14.07
N ALA A 43 33.53 -7.68 12.80
CA ALA A 43 32.33 -6.99 12.38
C ALA A 43 31.15 -7.89 12.79
N ALA A 44 30.27 -7.39 13.65
CA ALA A 44 29.03 -8.07 13.97
C ALA A 44 28.27 -8.21 12.65
N GLN A 45 28.18 -9.43 12.14
CA GLN A 45 27.37 -9.74 10.97
C GLN A 45 25.92 -9.39 11.31
N SER A 46 25.28 -8.66 10.43
CA SER A 46 23.85 -8.40 10.52
C SER A 46 23.10 -9.74 10.55
N PRO A 47 21.96 -9.86 11.25
CA PRO A 47 21.18 -11.10 11.27
C PRO A 47 20.82 -11.64 9.87
N ALA A 48 20.84 -10.79 8.85
CA ALA A 48 20.62 -11.15 7.45
C ALA A 48 21.75 -12.00 6.82
N ASP A 49 22.97 -11.99 7.41
CA ASP A 49 24.15 -12.69 6.86
C ASP A 49 24.38 -14.07 7.45
N ALA A 50 23.57 -14.51 8.43
CA ALA A 50 23.70 -15.79 9.12
C ALA A 50 23.05 -16.97 8.36
N GLU A 51 22.17 -16.69 7.38
CA GLU A 51 21.61 -17.68 6.46
C GLU A 51 22.51 -17.71 5.22
N GLY A 52 22.90 -18.91 4.75
CA GLY A 52 23.79 -19.07 3.60
C GLY A 52 23.38 -18.20 2.43
N SER A 53 24.33 -17.54 1.75
CA SER A 53 24.02 -16.57 0.69
C SER A 53 23.20 -17.23 -0.43
N ALA A 54 22.01 -16.68 -0.68
CA ALA A 54 21.17 -17.11 -1.79
C ALA A 54 21.87 -16.83 -3.15
N PRO A 55 21.74 -17.72 -4.15
CA PRO A 55 22.31 -17.48 -5.47
C PRO A 55 21.72 -16.21 -6.10
N VAL A 56 22.58 -15.35 -6.63
CA VAL A 56 22.15 -14.18 -7.41
C VAL A 56 21.60 -14.65 -8.75
N PRO A 57 20.35 -14.33 -9.12
CA PRO A 57 19.76 -14.82 -10.36
C PRO A 57 20.43 -14.22 -11.60
N THR A 58 20.57 -15.03 -12.65
CA THR A 58 20.97 -14.54 -13.96
C THR A 58 19.75 -14.08 -14.74
N LEU A 59 19.78 -12.83 -15.25
CA LEU A 59 18.69 -12.24 -16.01
C LEU A 59 18.99 -12.32 -17.52
N THR A 60 18.28 -13.21 -18.23
CA THR A 60 18.36 -13.30 -19.69
C THR A 60 17.27 -12.44 -20.30
N TRP A 61 17.67 -11.27 -20.81
CA TRP A 61 16.76 -10.27 -21.32
C TRP A 61 16.30 -10.60 -22.75
N THR A 62 15.00 -10.48 -22.98
CA THR A 62 14.36 -10.60 -24.30
C THR A 62 13.52 -9.35 -24.58
N ASP A 63 13.37 -8.98 -25.86
CA ASP A 63 12.45 -7.91 -26.23
C ASP A 63 11.01 -8.32 -25.93
N CYS A 64 10.27 -7.44 -25.26
CA CYS A 64 8.87 -7.67 -24.92
C CYS A 64 7.96 -6.51 -25.36
N GLN A 65 8.25 -5.92 -26.51
CA GLN A 65 7.54 -4.85 -27.20
C GLN A 65 7.75 -3.44 -26.60
N GLY A 66 7.54 -2.43 -27.41
CA GLY A 66 7.61 -1.01 -26.98
C GLY A 66 8.99 -0.58 -26.51
N GLY A 67 10.07 -1.30 -26.86
CA GLY A 67 11.44 -1.04 -26.40
C GLY A 67 11.66 -1.46 -24.94
N PHE A 68 10.79 -2.26 -24.37
CA PHE A 68 10.99 -2.91 -23.08
C PHE A 68 11.73 -4.24 -23.25
N GLN A 69 12.45 -4.62 -22.23
CA GLN A 69 13.07 -5.93 -22.09
C GLN A 69 12.49 -6.65 -20.88
N CYS A 70 12.15 -7.93 -21.06
CA CYS A 70 11.62 -8.80 -20.01
C CYS A 70 12.59 -9.94 -19.72
N ALA A 71 12.59 -10.42 -18.48
CA ALA A 71 13.32 -11.61 -18.05
C ALA A 71 12.58 -12.32 -16.92
N ASN A 72 13.05 -13.51 -16.59
CA ASN A 72 12.64 -14.26 -15.41
C ASN A 72 13.83 -14.42 -14.48
N ALA A 73 13.63 -14.14 -13.18
CA ALA A 73 14.60 -14.34 -12.13
C ALA A 73 14.21 -15.57 -11.30
N GLN A 74 15.14 -16.51 -11.10
CA GLN A 74 14.95 -17.62 -10.17
C GLN A 74 15.44 -17.18 -8.79
N VAL A 75 14.55 -17.22 -7.79
CA VAL A 75 14.87 -16.89 -6.40
C VAL A 75 14.45 -18.03 -5.47
N PRO A 76 15.04 -18.18 -4.29
CA PRO A 76 14.61 -19.20 -3.33
C PRO A 76 13.13 -19.09 -2.98
N LEU A 77 12.41 -20.19 -2.93
CA LEU A 77 11.08 -20.25 -2.34
C LEU A 77 11.17 -19.90 -0.84
N ASP A 78 12.07 -20.58 -0.13
CA ASP A 78 12.35 -20.37 1.30
C ASP A 78 13.80 -19.88 1.50
N TYR A 79 13.96 -18.66 2.02
CA TYR A 79 15.29 -18.11 2.32
C TYR A 79 16.01 -18.78 3.48
N ARG A 80 15.35 -19.65 4.26
CA ARG A 80 15.97 -20.52 5.25
C ARG A 80 16.68 -21.72 4.62
N ASP A 81 16.26 -22.09 3.39
CA ASP A 81 16.91 -23.10 2.53
C ASP A 81 17.20 -22.50 1.15
N PRO A 82 18.19 -21.59 1.03
CA PRO A 82 18.43 -20.81 -0.18
C PRO A 82 18.95 -21.62 -1.37
N GLN A 83 19.34 -22.87 -1.17
CA GLN A 83 19.77 -23.82 -2.21
C GLN A 83 18.66 -24.84 -2.56
N GLY A 84 17.50 -24.74 -1.91
CA GLY A 84 16.35 -25.61 -2.11
C GLY A 84 15.50 -25.25 -3.32
N LYS A 85 14.18 -25.37 -3.16
CA LYS A 85 13.23 -25.01 -4.23
C LYS A 85 13.30 -23.53 -4.58
N THR A 86 13.11 -23.23 -5.87
CA THR A 86 13.03 -21.85 -6.38
C THR A 86 11.65 -21.52 -6.90
N ILE A 87 11.36 -20.23 -6.93
CA ILE A 87 10.21 -19.65 -7.65
C ILE A 87 10.72 -18.70 -8.73
N THR A 88 9.87 -18.44 -9.71
CA THR A 88 10.16 -17.50 -10.79
C THR A 88 9.55 -16.13 -10.49
N LEU A 89 10.34 -15.07 -10.59
CA LEU A 89 9.88 -13.68 -10.61
C LEU A 89 9.94 -13.15 -12.04
N ALA A 90 8.83 -12.61 -12.52
CA ALA A 90 8.79 -11.87 -13.78
C ALA A 90 9.29 -10.45 -13.59
N VAL A 91 10.20 -10.00 -14.45
CA VAL A 91 10.79 -8.67 -14.40
C VAL A 91 10.73 -7.98 -15.75
N ILE A 92 10.65 -6.65 -15.73
CA ILE A 92 10.68 -5.78 -16.90
C ILE A 92 11.65 -4.63 -16.67
N ARG A 93 12.34 -4.20 -17.74
CA ARG A 93 13.06 -2.94 -17.71
C ARG A 93 12.87 -2.15 -19.00
N LYS A 94 13.04 -0.85 -18.90
CA LYS A 94 13.34 0.00 -20.05
C LYS A 94 14.60 0.78 -19.71
N GLN A 95 15.61 0.65 -20.56
CA GLN A 95 16.90 1.30 -20.36
C GLN A 95 16.75 2.81 -20.41
N ALA A 96 17.63 3.52 -19.70
CA ALA A 96 17.71 4.98 -19.72
C ALA A 96 17.84 5.47 -21.17
N ALA A 97 17.06 6.49 -21.50
CA ALA A 97 17.05 7.05 -22.86
C ALA A 97 18.42 7.65 -23.25
N ASP A 98 19.15 8.19 -22.27
CA ASP A 98 20.53 8.62 -22.42
C ASP A 98 21.47 7.81 -21.52
N GLN A 99 22.09 6.78 -22.07
CA GLN A 99 23.02 5.91 -21.34
C GLN A 99 24.26 6.65 -20.81
N SER A 100 24.61 7.82 -21.37
CA SER A 100 25.72 8.64 -20.85
C SER A 100 25.36 9.36 -19.54
N GLN A 101 24.07 9.53 -19.26
CA GLN A 101 23.54 10.15 -18.04
C GLN A 101 23.01 9.13 -17.03
N ARG A 102 23.11 7.84 -17.33
CA ARG A 102 22.60 6.77 -16.48
C ARG A 102 23.18 6.85 -15.06
N LYS A 103 22.31 6.92 -14.07
CA LYS A 103 22.62 7.00 -12.62
C LYS A 103 22.43 5.67 -11.89
N GLY A 104 21.89 4.66 -12.58
CA GLY A 104 21.57 3.35 -12.03
C GLY A 104 20.18 2.85 -12.46
N THR A 105 19.64 1.92 -11.68
CA THR A 105 18.32 1.34 -11.89
C THR A 105 17.32 1.89 -10.89
N LEU A 106 16.19 2.41 -11.39
CA LEU A 106 15.04 2.83 -10.56
C LEU A 106 14.03 1.69 -10.47
N PHE A 107 13.92 1.10 -9.31
CA PHE A 107 12.89 0.11 -8.99
C PHE A 107 11.56 0.81 -8.72
N MET A 108 10.49 0.38 -9.38
CA MET A 108 9.15 0.95 -9.22
C MET A 108 8.16 -0.14 -8.80
N GLN A 109 7.39 0.14 -7.74
CA GLN A 109 6.43 -0.80 -7.18
C GLN A 109 5.07 -0.13 -6.94
N PRO A 110 3.98 -0.64 -7.55
CA PRO A 110 2.63 -0.05 -7.45
C PRO A 110 1.96 -0.25 -6.10
N GLY A 111 2.30 -1.33 -5.39
CA GLY A 111 1.62 -1.72 -4.14
C GLY A 111 0.46 -2.68 -4.34
N GLY A 112 -0.62 -2.44 -3.68
CA GLY A 112 -1.77 -3.28 -3.50
C GLY A 112 -1.87 -3.71 -2.03
N PRO A 113 -1.31 -4.86 -1.60
CA PRO A 113 -0.53 -5.87 -2.35
C PRO A 113 -1.32 -6.54 -3.49
N GLY A 114 -0.63 -7.09 -4.47
CA GLY A 114 -1.26 -7.85 -5.57
C GLY A 114 -1.20 -7.17 -6.95
N ASN A 115 -0.81 -5.90 -7.04
CA ASN A 115 -0.64 -5.24 -8.34
C ASN A 115 0.67 -5.65 -9.02
N SER A 116 0.60 -5.90 -10.33
CA SER A 116 1.77 -6.23 -11.15
C SER A 116 2.71 -5.05 -11.30
N GLY A 117 3.96 -5.20 -10.84
CA GLY A 117 5.01 -4.21 -11.06
C GLY A 117 5.50 -4.18 -12.51
N VAL A 118 5.42 -5.30 -13.22
CA VAL A 118 5.70 -5.38 -14.66
C VAL A 118 4.72 -4.51 -15.45
N ASP A 119 3.41 -4.65 -15.21
CA ASP A 119 2.40 -3.88 -15.91
C ASP A 119 2.40 -2.41 -15.46
N PHE A 120 2.73 -2.15 -14.20
CA PHE A 120 2.88 -0.78 -13.69
C PHE A 120 3.96 -0.01 -14.47
N VAL A 121 5.15 -0.57 -14.63
CA VAL A 121 6.22 0.08 -15.40
C VAL A 121 5.84 0.19 -16.87
N ARG A 122 5.32 -0.87 -17.49
CA ARG A 122 4.92 -0.88 -18.90
C ARG A 122 3.94 0.26 -19.22
N ASN A 123 2.94 0.44 -18.36
CA ASN A 123 1.83 1.34 -18.64
C ASN A 123 2.06 2.79 -18.21
N ASN A 124 2.96 3.03 -17.25
CA ASN A 124 3.21 4.36 -16.71
C ASN A 124 4.56 4.97 -17.16
N TYR A 125 5.41 4.21 -17.87
CA TYR A 125 6.72 4.71 -18.29
C TYR A 125 6.64 6.01 -19.10
N ALA A 126 5.68 6.13 -19.99
CA ALA A 126 5.54 7.31 -20.86
C ALA A 126 5.21 8.58 -20.06
N ASP A 127 4.53 8.45 -18.92
CA ASP A 127 4.10 9.54 -18.05
C ASP A 127 5.17 9.93 -17.02
N LEU A 128 6.28 9.16 -16.91
CA LEU A 128 7.38 9.52 -16.02
C LEU A 128 8.07 10.80 -16.50
N PRO A 129 8.52 11.68 -15.58
CA PRO A 129 9.34 12.83 -15.91
C PRO A 129 10.59 12.45 -16.71
N ALA A 130 10.96 13.28 -17.70
CA ALA A 130 12.10 13.03 -18.58
C ALA A 130 13.38 12.74 -17.79
N ALA A 131 13.66 13.52 -16.74
CA ALA A 131 14.85 13.32 -15.90
C ALA A 131 14.95 11.92 -15.26
N MET A 132 13.81 11.27 -14.99
CA MET A 132 13.82 9.89 -14.51
C MET A 132 14.06 8.89 -15.65
N ARG A 133 13.43 9.10 -16.82
CA ARG A 133 13.59 8.24 -18.00
C ARG A 133 14.99 8.31 -18.61
N ASP A 134 15.60 9.50 -18.55
CA ASP A 134 16.94 9.74 -19.09
C ASP A 134 18.03 9.26 -18.12
N GLY A 135 17.78 9.40 -16.81
CA GLY A 135 18.76 9.10 -15.76
C GLY A 135 18.74 7.67 -15.23
N PHE A 136 17.71 6.89 -15.48
CA PHE A 136 17.59 5.54 -14.91
C PHE A 136 17.13 4.49 -15.93
N ASP A 137 17.67 3.29 -15.78
CA ASP A 137 16.97 2.12 -16.24
C ASP A 137 15.74 1.94 -15.35
N VAL A 138 14.54 2.09 -15.91
CA VAL A 138 13.30 1.95 -15.15
C VAL A 138 12.94 0.47 -15.07
N PHE A 139 12.82 -0.05 -13.86
CA PHE A 139 12.67 -1.47 -13.57
C PHE A 139 11.39 -1.75 -12.78
N GLY A 140 10.63 -2.76 -13.22
CA GLY A 140 9.47 -3.30 -12.53
C GLY A 140 9.58 -4.80 -12.36
N TYR A 141 8.89 -5.34 -11.37
CA TYR A 141 8.85 -6.77 -11.12
C TYR A 141 7.53 -7.13 -10.45
N ASP A 142 6.99 -8.28 -10.81
CA ASP A 142 5.89 -8.86 -10.08
C ASP A 142 6.47 -9.52 -8.83
N VAL A 143 6.03 -9.09 -7.64
CA VAL A 143 6.48 -9.71 -6.39
C VAL A 143 6.05 -11.16 -6.32
N ARG A 144 6.70 -11.97 -5.49
CA ARG A 144 6.33 -13.37 -5.26
C ARG A 144 4.84 -13.50 -4.96
N GLY A 145 4.17 -14.46 -5.60
CA GLY A 145 2.73 -14.68 -5.47
C GLY A 145 1.84 -13.77 -6.32
N VAL A 146 2.41 -12.81 -7.07
CA VAL A 146 1.65 -11.81 -7.83
C VAL A 146 1.88 -11.96 -9.34
N GLY A 147 0.83 -11.78 -10.12
CA GLY A 147 0.88 -11.67 -11.57
C GLY A 147 1.57 -12.87 -12.21
N ARG A 148 2.72 -12.65 -12.87
CA ARG A 148 3.50 -13.70 -13.55
C ARG A 148 4.52 -14.40 -12.64
N SER A 149 4.55 -14.03 -11.34
CA SER A 149 5.55 -14.47 -10.36
C SER A 149 4.99 -15.53 -9.41
N SER A 150 4.76 -16.76 -9.92
CA SER A 150 4.20 -17.89 -9.13
C SER A 150 2.92 -17.47 -8.40
N GLN A 151 1.95 -16.94 -9.16
CA GLN A 151 0.73 -16.30 -8.68
C GLN A 151 -0.03 -17.16 -7.68
N VAL A 152 -0.42 -16.54 -6.54
CA VAL A 152 -1.35 -17.16 -5.59
C VAL A 152 -2.73 -17.31 -6.23
N GLN A 153 -3.27 -18.51 -6.13
CA GLN A 153 -4.60 -18.87 -6.59
C GLN A 153 -5.45 -19.30 -5.38
N CYS A 154 -6.58 -18.64 -5.19
CA CYS A 154 -7.57 -18.98 -4.16
C CYS A 154 -8.92 -19.22 -4.84
N TRP A 155 -9.75 -18.18 -4.96
CA TRP A 155 -10.98 -18.24 -5.72
C TRP A 155 -10.73 -17.94 -7.20
N ASP A 156 -11.53 -18.57 -8.06
CA ASP A 156 -11.59 -18.23 -9.48
C ASP A 156 -12.57 -17.07 -9.75
N ASP A 157 -12.52 -16.51 -10.96
CA ASP A 157 -13.36 -15.40 -11.39
C ASP A 157 -14.88 -15.68 -11.24
N PRO A 158 -15.40 -16.88 -11.60
CA PRO A 158 -16.80 -17.21 -11.33
C PRO A 158 -17.16 -17.13 -9.86
N THR A 159 -16.32 -17.64 -8.96
CA THR A 159 -16.56 -17.63 -7.51
C THR A 159 -16.59 -16.21 -6.96
N TYR A 160 -15.63 -15.35 -7.35
CA TYR A 160 -15.63 -13.93 -6.99
C TYR A 160 -16.86 -13.20 -7.53
N THR A 161 -17.18 -13.41 -8.81
CA THR A 161 -18.36 -12.80 -9.44
C THR A 161 -19.63 -13.21 -8.67
N GLN A 162 -19.74 -14.47 -8.31
CA GLN A 162 -20.88 -14.98 -7.55
C GLN A 162 -20.93 -14.38 -6.14
N ALA A 163 -19.78 -14.26 -5.44
CA ALA A 163 -19.73 -13.68 -4.10
C ALA A 163 -20.23 -12.22 -4.10
N VAL A 164 -19.84 -11.41 -5.10
CA VAL A 164 -20.28 -10.02 -5.23
C VAL A 164 -21.74 -9.92 -5.70
N THR A 165 -22.14 -10.72 -6.69
CA THR A 165 -23.48 -10.61 -7.30
C THR A 165 -24.59 -11.28 -6.47
N ASN A 166 -24.25 -12.26 -5.64
CA ASN A 166 -25.19 -12.89 -4.70
C ASN A 166 -25.45 -12.04 -3.44
N ALA A 167 -24.67 -10.98 -3.21
CA ALA A 167 -24.98 -10.03 -2.17
C ALA A 167 -26.37 -9.42 -2.43
N LYS A 168 -27.31 -9.64 -1.51
CA LYS A 168 -28.71 -9.21 -1.67
C LYS A 168 -28.91 -7.69 -1.51
N GLY A 169 -27.83 -6.97 -1.20
CA GLY A 169 -27.78 -5.53 -0.95
C GLY A 169 -26.59 -5.18 -0.09
N VAL A 170 -26.52 -3.93 0.39
CA VAL A 170 -25.47 -3.52 1.34
C VAL A 170 -25.61 -4.35 2.61
N PRO A 171 -24.58 -5.16 2.98
CA PRO A 171 -24.71 -6.09 4.09
C PRO A 171 -24.79 -5.36 5.44
N GLY A 172 -25.55 -5.93 6.37
CA GLY A 172 -25.68 -5.47 7.74
C GLY A 172 -25.06 -6.45 8.76
N PRO A 173 -25.25 -6.24 10.07
CA PRO A 173 -24.68 -7.08 11.13
C PRO A 173 -25.10 -8.56 11.08
N ASP A 174 -26.22 -8.87 10.48
CA ASP A 174 -26.72 -10.23 10.21
C ASP A 174 -25.91 -10.99 9.16
N ALA A 175 -25.18 -10.26 8.32
CA ALA A 175 -24.26 -10.84 7.34
C ALA A 175 -22.87 -11.21 7.93
N TYR A 176 -22.60 -10.95 9.23
CA TYR A 176 -21.30 -11.22 9.85
C TYR A 176 -20.91 -12.71 9.79
N GLU A 177 -21.79 -13.61 10.22
CA GLU A 177 -21.47 -15.05 10.21
C GLU A 177 -21.32 -15.61 8.77
N PRO A 178 -22.18 -15.23 7.79
CA PRO A 178 -21.92 -15.51 6.39
C PRO A 178 -20.57 -15.02 5.88
N ALA A 179 -20.13 -13.79 6.23
CA ALA A 179 -18.85 -13.24 5.83
C ALA A 179 -17.67 -14.03 6.44
N VAL A 180 -17.77 -14.42 7.71
CA VAL A 180 -16.78 -15.29 8.37
C VAL A 180 -16.68 -16.64 7.68
N LYS A 181 -17.82 -17.24 7.29
CA LYS A 181 -17.82 -18.50 6.54
C LYS A 181 -17.16 -18.33 5.17
N GLN A 182 -17.49 -17.29 4.42
CA GLN A 182 -16.88 -17.03 3.12
C GLN A 182 -15.36 -16.82 3.24
N ALA A 183 -14.90 -16.13 4.30
CA ALA A 183 -13.49 -15.95 4.58
C ALA A 183 -12.78 -17.30 4.86
N ALA A 184 -13.42 -18.21 5.59
CA ALA A 184 -12.90 -19.55 5.82
C ALA A 184 -12.89 -20.42 4.54
N ASP A 185 -13.92 -20.30 3.70
CA ASP A 185 -13.98 -20.96 2.39
C ASP A 185 -12.88 -20.43 1.46
N PHE A 186 -12.56 -19.12 1.55
CA PHE A 186 -11.45 -18.50 0.81
C PHE A 186 -10.10 -19.04 1.28
N ASP A 187 -9.83 -19.07 2.59
CA ASP A 187 -8.59 -19.65 3.13
C ASP A 187 -8.42 -21.11 2.69
N GLN A 188 -9.46 -21.92 2.79
CA GLN A 188 -9.41 -23.32 2.35
C GLN A 188 -9.05 -23.46 0.87
N ALA A 189 -9.59 -22.60 0.00
CA ALA A 189 -9.25 -22.57 -1.41
C ALA A 189 -7.79 -22.14 -1.65
N CYS A 190 -7.29 -21.14 -0.91
CA CYS A 190 -5.90 -20.71 -0.97
C CYS A 190 -4.95 -21.86 -0.58
N GLN A 191 -5.21 -22.55 0.53
CA GLN A 191 -4.40 -23.68 1.00
C GLN A 191 -4.39 -24.84 -0.03
N ALA A 192 -5.55 -25.12 -0.64
CA ALA A 192 -5.68 -26.19 -1.63
C ALA A 192 -4.94 -25.88 -2.94
N ASN A 193 -4.98 -24.63 -3.41
CA ASN A 193 -4.49 -24.26 -4.73
C ASN A 193 -3.05 -23.69 -4.70
N SER A 194 -2.59 -23.14 -3.57
CA SER A 194 -1.31 -22.43 -3.45
C SER A 194 -0.56 -22.70 -2.14
N GLY A 195 -0.97 -23.69 -1.35
CA GLY A 195 -0.45 -23.94 0.01
C GLY A 195 1.07 -24.01 0.09
N GLU A 196 1.76 -24.47 -0.96
CA GLU A 196 3.21 -24.53 -1.01
C GLU A 196 3.87 -23.13 -1.01
N VAL A 197 3.23 -22.12 -1.61
CA VAL A 197 3.80 -20.76 -1.77
C VAL A 197 3.35 -19.83 -0.65
N LEU A 198 2.17 -20.05 -0.09
CA LEU A 198 1.52 -19.13 0.86
C LEU A 198 2.42 -18.70 2.04
N PRO A 199 3.16 -19.58 2.73
CA PRO A 199 3.99 -19.18 3.87
C PRO A 199 5.09 -18.16 3.51
N TYR A 200 5.41 -18.06 2.22
CA TYR A 200 6.58 -17.37 1.71
C TYR A 200 6.26 -16.08 0.92
N VAL A 201 4.98 -15.64 0.87
CA VAL A 201 4.59 -14.44 0.10
C VAL A 201 4.73 -13.14 0.89
N GLY A 202 5.10 -13.18 2.17
CA GLY A 202 5.22 -12.00 3.03
C GLY A 202 6.42 -11.11 2.69
N THR A 203 6.33 -9.89 3.16
CA THR A 203 7.18 -8.77 2.73
C THR A 203 8.65 -8.90 3.11
N ALA A 204 9.01 -9.65 4.17
CA ALA A 204 10.43 -9.89 4.47
C ALA A 204 11.13 -10.67 3.34
N TYR A 205 10.42 -11.60 2.69
CA TYR A 205 10.99 -12.33 1.55
C TYR A 205 10.96 -11.50 0.26
N VAL A 206 9.94 -10.64 0.07
CA VAL A 206 9.95 -9.65 -1.03
C VAL A 206 11.15 -8.71 -0.92
N ALA A 207 11.52 -8.26 0.28
CA ALA A 207 12.71 -7.42 0.48
C ALA A 207 14.02 -8.16 0.12
N ARG A 208 14.12 -9.45 0.43
CA ARG A 208 15.26 -10.30 0.00
C ARG A 208 15.29 -10.48 -1.53
N ASP A 209 14.12 -10.68 -2.16
CA ASP A 209 14.03 -10.73 -3.62
C ASP A 209 14.54 -9.45 -4.28
N ILE A 210 14.14 -8.28 -3.76
CA ILE A 210 14.63 -6.98 -4.24
C ILE A 210 16.16 -6.91 -4.14
N ASP A 211 16.73 -7.38 -3.04
CA ASP A 211 18.18 -7.33 -2.88
C ASP A 211 18.91 -8.26 -3.85
N LEU A 212 18.39 -9.45 -4.14
CA LEU A 212 18.92 -10.33 -5.17
C LEU A 212 18.78 -9.73 -6.58
N LEU A 213 17.63 -9.10 -6.89
CA LEU A 213 17.43 -8.40 -8.17
C LEU A 213 18.37 -7.19 -8.31
N ARG A 214 18.58 -6.42 -7.23
CA ARG A 214 19.56 -5.34 -7.20
C ARG A 214 20.96 -5.85 -7.55
N GLN A 215 21.38 -6.94 -6.93
CA GLN A 215 22.68 -7.58 -7.21
C GLN A 215 22.76 -8.10 -8.66
N ALA A 216 21.69 -8.74 -9.15
CA ALA A 216 21.63 -9.24 -10.54
C ALA A 216 21.72 -8.13 -11.59
N LEU A 217 21.31 -6.90 -11.24
CA LEU A 217 21.43 -5.70 -12.07
C LEU A 217 22.76 -4.97 -11.89
N GLY A 218 23.64 -5.43 -11.00
CA GLY A 218 24.95 -4.84 -10.74
C GLY A 218 24.89 -3.51 -9.97
N GLU A 219 23.82 -3.26 -9.22
CA GLU A 219 23.65 -2.02 -8.44
C GLU A 219 24.18 -2.20 -7.02
N ASP A 220 25.04 -1.30 -6.54
CA ASP A 220 25.57 -1.32 -5.17
C ASP A 220 24.48 -0.95 -4.15
N GLN A 221 23.58 -0.05 -4.49
CA GLN A 221 22.51 0.45 -3.64
C GLN A 221 21.18 0.59 -4.39
N LEU A 222 20.07 0.47 -3.68
CA LEU A 222 18.72 0.54 -4.23
C LEU A 222 18.28 2.01 -4.42
N THR A 223 17.81 2.34 -5.62
CA THR A 223 16.96 3.50 -5.89
C THR A 223 15.54 3.02 -6.13
N TYR A 224 14.58 3.52 -5.35
CA TYR A 224 13.25 2.92 -5.27
C TYR A 224 12.14 3.96 -5.17
N TYR A 225 11.09 3.76 -5.93
CA TYR A 225 9.80 4.43 -5.75
C TYR A 225 8.74 3.38 -5.42
N GLY A 226 8.15 3.47 -4.23
CA GLY A 226 7.08 2.60 -3.78
C GLY A 226 5.80 3.37 -3.51
N ARG A 227 4.73 2.98 -4.18
CA ARG A 227 3.39 3.54 -4.02
C ARG A 227 2.56 2.64 -3.12
N SER A 228 1.75 3.21 -2.19
CA SER A 228 0.81 2.43 -1.38
C SER A 228 1.51 1.30 -0.62
N PHE A 229 1.10 0.06 -0.72
CA PHE A 229 1.80 -1.09 -0.13
C PHE A 229 3.28 -1.18 -0.55
N GLY A 230 3.64 -0.63 -1.73
CA GLY A 230 5.05 -0.48 -2.11
C GLY A 230 5.86 0.37 -1.13
N SER A 231 5.23 1.27 -0.38
CA SER A 231 5.88 2.02 0.70
C SER A 231 6.24 1.13 1.89
N TYR A 232 5.38 0.16 2.22
CA TYR A 232 5.68 -0.85 3.25
C TYR A 232 6.83 -1.76 2.81
N ILE A 233 6.81 -2.25 1.56
CA ILE A 233 7.92 -3.03 0.99
C ILE A 233 9.24 -2.26 1.10
N GLY A 234 9.27 -0.98 0.68
CA GLY A 234 10.47 -0.14 0.76
C GLY A 234 10.93 0.10 2.19
N THR A 235 9.99 0.21 3.14
CA THR A 235 10.29 0.35 4.58
C THR A 235 10.96 -0.91 5.14
N VAL A 236 10.41 -2.09 4.84
CA VAL A 236 10.99 -3.38 5.25
C VAL A 236 12.37 -3.57 4.63
N TYR A 237 12.52 -3.26 3.33
CA TYR A 237 13.83 -3.31 2.67
C TYR A 237 14.87 -2.43 3.38
N ALA A 238 14.54 -1.16 3.64
CA ALA A 238 15.43 -0.23 4.33
C ALA A 238 15.76 -0.67 5.77
N ALA A 239 14.82 -1.31 6.45
CA ALA A 239 15.03 -1.86 7.80
C ALA A 239 15.97 -3.06 7.79
N MET A 240 15.88 -3.94 6.77
CA MET A 240 16.72 -5.14 6.63
C MET A 240 18.11 -4.80 6.06
N PHE A 241 18.19 -3.84 5.12
CA PHE A 241 19.40 -3.52 4.36
C PHE A 241 19.68 -2.01 4.35
N PRO A 242 19.86 -1.36 5.51
CA PRO A 242 19.96 0.10 5.60
C PRO A 242 21.16 0.70 4.85
N ASP A 243 22.27 0.00 4.77
CA ASP A 243 23.49 0.39 4.04
C ASP A 243 23.35 0.25 2.52
N ARG A 244 22.36 -0.50 2.05
CA ARG A 244 22.07 -0.72 0.62
C ARG A 244 21.03 0.25 0.05
N VAL A 245 20.70 1.31 0.77
CA VAL A 245 19.74 2.34 0.36
C VAL A 245 20.47 3.54 -0.25
N ARG A 246 20.23 3.84 -1.55
CA ARG A 246 20.67 5.09 -2.18
C ARG A 246 19.61 6.18 -2.01
N ALA A 247 18.38 5.90 -2.43
CA ALA A 247 17.24 6.81 -2.32
C ALA A 247 15.92 6.05 -2.40
N LEU A 248 15.05 6.23 -1.41
CA LEU A 248 13.71 5.65 -1.38
C LEU A 248 12.66 6.77 -1.26
N ALA A 249 11.72 6.84 -2.21
CA ALA A 249 10.52 7.66 -2.13
C ALA A 249 9.30 6.76 -1.90
N LEU A 250 8.64 6.95 -0.75
CA LEU A 250 7.54 6.12 -0.25
C LEU A 250 6.26 6.95 -0.25
N ASP A 251 5.38 6.70 -1.21
CA ASP A 251 4.21 7.52 -1.51
C ASP A 251 2.89 6.81 -1.16
N GLY A 252 2.03 7.48 -0.40
CA GLY A 252 0.88 6.82 0.23
C GLY A 252 1.36 5.84 1.29
N ALA A 253 2.07 6.36 2.29
CA ALA A 253 2.88 5.55 3.18
C ALA A 253 2.06 4.87 4.29
N TYR A 254 2.43 3.63 4.59
CA TYR A 254 1.89 2.81 5.67
C TYR A 254 2.52 3.18 7.02
N ASP A 255 1.74 3.04 8.11
CA ASP A 255 2.30 2.90 9.47
C ASP A 255 2.70 1.44 9.69
N PRO A 256 3.99 1.07 9.54
CA PRO A 256 4.40 -0.32 9.49
C PRO A 256 4.22 -1.03 10.83
N GLU A 257 4.33 -0.32 11.94
CA GLU A 257 4.14 -0.89 13.28
C GLU A 257 2.68 -1.28 13.53
N HIS A 258 1.74 -0.40 13.17
CA HIS A 258 0.33 -0.74 13.27
C HIS A 258 -0.07 -1.79 12.26
N TYR A 259 0.39 -1.68 11.01
CA TYR A 259 0.08 -2.63 9.96
C TYR A 259 0.44 -4.07 10.37
N THR A 260 1.66 -4.28 10.83
CA THR A 260 2.19 -5.60 11.13
C THR A 260 1.75 -6.13 12.48
N ASN A 261 1.91 -5.32 13.56
CA ASN A 261 1.81 -5.78 14.94
C ASN A 261 0.48 -5.41 15.62
N GLN A 262 -0.25 -4.44 15.08
CA GLN A 262 -1.50 -3.93 15.66
C GLN A 262 -2.57 -3.72 14.59
N PRO A 263 -2.92 -4.76 13.78
CA PRO A 263 -3.68 -4.58 12.54
C PRO A 263 -5.07 -3.96 12.75
N TYR A 264 -5.77 -4.21 13.87
CA TYR A 264 -7.01 -3.50 14.16
C TYR A 264 -6.83 -1.99 14.38
N ALA A 265 -5.66 -1.55 14.87
CA ALA A 265 -5.34 -0.12 14.99
C ALA A 265 -5.01 0.50 13.62
N TYR A 266 -4.53 -0.31 12.69
CA TYR A 266 -4.31 0.07 11.29
C TYR A 266 -5.61 0.14 10.50
N ASP A 267 -6.48 -0.88 10.58
CA ASP A 267 -7.72 -0.97 9.78
C ASP A 267 -8.71 0.16 10.05
N ARG A 268 -8.96 0.46 11.34
CA ARG A 268 -9.98 1.46 11.69
C ARG A 268 -9.79 2.81 11.03
N PRO A 269 -8.59 3.39 10.98
CA PRO A 269 -8.31 4.61 10.22
C PRO A 269 -8.61 4.53 8.73
N GLN A 270 -8.40 3.37 8.11
CA GLN A 270 -8.73 3.17 6.69
C GLN A 270 -10.24 3.24 6.47
N TYR A 271 -11.04 2.54 7.31
CA TYR A 271 -12.51 2.67 7.29
C TYR A 271 -12.96 4.13 7.40
N LEU A 272 -12.39 4.88 8.34
CA LEU A 272 -12.74 6.29 8.56
C LEU A 272 -12.27 7.19 7.42
N ALA A 273 -11.13 6.92 6.83
CA ALA A 273 -10.58 7.73 5.73
C ALA A 273 -11.40 7.55 4.46
N LEU A 274 -11.75 6.31 4.11
CA LEU A 274 -12.58 6.00 2.94
C LEU A 274 -14.00 6.58 3.08
N ASP A 275 -14.64 6.35 4.22
CA ASP A 275 -15.98 6.90 4.54
C ASP A 275 -15.95 8.44 4.55
N GLY A 276 -14.88 9.02 5.12
CA GLY A 276 -14.64 10.46 5.16
C GLY A 276 -14.43 11.05 3.76
N ALA A 277 -13.71 10.38 2.87
CA ALA A 277 -13.55 10.80 1.47
C ALA A 277 -14.89 10.83 0.75
N MET A 278 -15.71 9.79 0.91
CA MET A 278 -17.09 9.77 0.40
C MET A 278 -17.92 10.91 1.00
N GLY A 279 -17.77 11.17 2.30
CA GLY A 279 -18.43 12.29 2.97
C GLY A 279 -18.07 13.64 2.38
N ARG A 280 -16.77 13.90 2.14
CA ARG A 280 -16.29 15.17 1.54
C ARG A 280 -16.74 15.31 0.09
N PHE A 281 -16.80 14.22 -0.68
CA PHE A 281 -17.38 14.22 -2.01
C PHE A 281 -18.87 14.63 -1.99
N LEU A 282 -19.68 14.08 -1.08
CA LEU A 282 -21.09 14.44 -0.95
C LEU A 282 -21.28 15.89 -0.47
N ASP A 283 -20.38 16.40 0.38
CA ASP A 283 -20.39 17.81 0.79
C ASP A 283 -20.04 18.76 -0.38
N TRP A 284 -19.07 18.34 -1.23
CA TRP A 284 -18.80 19.05 -2.47
C TRP A 284 -20.01 19.03 -3.42
N CYS A 285 -20.69 17.89 -3.59
CA CYS A 285 -21.92 17.80 -4.36
C CYS A 285 -23.00 18.77 -3.88
N LYS A 286 -23.13 18.95 -2.56
CA LYS A 286 -24.05 19.90 -1.98
C LYS A 286 -23.65 21.35 -2.27
N ALA A 287 -22.35 21.65 -2.21
CA ALA A 287 -21.83 23.00 -2.44
C ALA A 287 -21.85 23.40 -3.91
N ASP A 288 -21.62 22.45 -4.83
CA ASP A 288 -21.61 22.67 -6.30
C ASP A 288 -22.59 21.71 -6.99
N GLN A 289 -23.88 21.89 -6.69
CA GLN A 289 -24.97 21.09 -7.26
C GLN A 289 -24.99 21.15 -8.80
N ALA A 290 -24.62 22.29 -9.38
CA ALA A 290 -24.62 22.49 -10.82
C ALA A 290 -23.62 21.58 -11.54
N THR A 291 -22.47 21.33 -10.93
CA THR A 291 -21.42 20.43 -11.47
C THR A 291 -21.67 18.97 -11.09
N CYS A 292 -22.08 18.70 -9.85
CA CYS A 292 -22.33 17.35 -9.37
C CYS A 292 -23.58 16.71 -10.00
N GLY A 293 -24.69 17.44 -10.05
CA GLY A 293 -25.96 16.97 -10.62
C GLY A 293 -26.69 15.89 -9.80
N PHE A 294 -26.19 15.48 -8.64
CA PHE A 294 -26.76 14.43 -7.79
C PHE A 294 -27.36 14.98 -6.51
N GLY A 295 -28.56 14.50 -6.12
CA GLY A 295 -29.12 14.63 -4.78
C GLY A 295 -29.95 15.88 -4.49
N ASP A 296 -30.22 16.76 -5.49
CA ASP A 296 -31.17 17.89 -5.43
C ASP A 296 -31.08 18.70 -4.13
N GLY A 297 -29.86 19.02 -3.66
CA GLY A 297 -29.60 19.77 -2.43
C GLY A 297 -29.40 18.94 -1.16
N ASP A 298 -29.72 17.65 -1.16
CA ASP A 298 -29.38 16.71 -0.08
C ASP A 298 -28.67 15.44 -0.63
N PRO A 299 -27.42 15.52 -1.09
CA PRO A 299 -26.70 14.37 -1.65
C PRO A 299 -26.51 13.23 -0.65
N ARG A 300 -26.42 13.52 0.68
CA ARG A 300 -26.27 12.46 1.71
C ARG A 300 -27.54 11.64 1.86
N GLY A 301 -28.70 12.28 1.98
CA GLY A 301 -30.00 11.61 2.04
C GLY A 301 -30.29 10.86 0.74
N ALA A 302 -30.01 11.48 -0.42
CA ALA A 302 -30.16 10.86 -1.72
C ALA A 302 -29.28 9.60 -1.88
N PHE A 303 -28.04 9.61 -1.37
CA PHE A 303 -27.15 8.45 -1.42
C PHE A 303 -27.67 7.28 -0.57
N GLN A 304 -28.14 7.55 0.64
CA GLN A 304 -28.72 6.52 1.49
C GLN A 304 -29.99 5.92 0.86
N LYS A 305 -30.85 6.80 0.32
CA LYS A 305 -32.06 6.37 -0.39
C LYS A 305 -31.73 5.53 -1.64
N LEU A 306 -30.75 5.96 -2.44
CA LEU A 306 -30.33 5.24 -3.64
C LEU A 306 -29.85 3.82 -3.33
N LYS A 307 -29.05 3.63 -2.27
CA LYS A 307 -28.64 2.30 -1.81
C LYS A 307 -29.85 1.42 -1.50
N ALA A 308 -30.77 1.93 -0.69
CA ALA A 308 -31.97 1.20 -0.29
C ALA A 308 -32.91 0.89 -1.47
N ASP A 309 -33.09 1.84 -2.39
CA ASP A 309 -33.92 1.66 -3.60
C ASP A 309 -33.33 0.61 -4.54
N LEU A 310 -32.00 0.57 -4.69
CA LEU A 310 -31.30 -0.44 -5.49
C LEU A 310 -31.33 -1.83 -4.83
N ASP A 311 -31.27 -1.90 -3.50
CA ASP A 311 -31.39 -3.16 -2.77
C ASP A 311 -32.80 -3.73 -2.88
N ALA A 312 -33.82 -2.89 -2.75
CA ALA A 312 -35.22 -3.31 -2.91
C ALA A 312 -35.56 -3.72 -4.36
N ASN A 313 -35.00 -3.01 -5.33
CA ASN A 313 -35.30 -3.19 -6.75
C ASN A 313 -34.01 -3.08 -7.59
N PRO A 314 -33.20 -4.14 -7.71
CA PRO A 314 -31.95 -4.11 -8.47
C PRO A 314 -32.15 -3.73 -9.95
N VAL A 315 -31.19 -3.00 -10.52
CA VAL A 315 -31.17 -2.62 -11.95
C VAL A 315 -30.59 -3.76 -12.77
N THR A 316 -31.20 -4.08 -13.91
CA THR A 316 -30.59 -5.01 -14.87
C THR A 316 -29.47 -4.29 -15.63
N THR A 317 -28.25 -4.81 -15.49
CA THR A 317 -27.07 -4.24 -16.16
C THR A 317 -27.08 -4.55 -17.68
N ALA A 318 -26.24 -3.85 -18.44
CA ALA A 318 -26.09 -4.09 -19.87
C ALA A 318 -25.61 -5.52 -20.18
N SER A 319 -24.90 -6.18 -19.27
CA SER A 319 -24.45 -7.58 -19.37
C SER A 319 -25.52 -8.60 -18.90
N GLY A 320 -26.72 -8.16 -18.52
CA GLY A 320 -27.81 -9.02 -18.06
C GLY A 320 -27.77 -9.37 -16.56
N GLY A 321 -26.73 -8.99 -15.84
CA GLY A 321 -26.62 -9.16 -14.38
C GLY A 321 -27.54 -8.19 -13.61
N LYS A 322 -27.48 -8.26 -12.28
CA LYS A 322 -28.20 -7.35 -11.38
C LYS A 322 -27.21 -6.48 -10.62
N ALA A 323 -27.46 -5.17 -10.60
CA ALA A 323 -26.76 -4.21 -9.76
C ALA A 323 -27.69 -3.72 -8.64
N ASN A 324 -27.23 -3.78 -7.41
CA ASN A 324 -27.92 -3.35 -6.20
C ASN A 324 -27.08 -2.30 -5.45
N GLY A 325 -27.47 -1.93 -4.24
CA GLY A 325 -26.73 -0.98 -3.41
C GLY A 325 -25.33 -1.46 -3.04
N TYR A 326 -25.11 -2.77 -2.88
CA TYR A 326 -23.77 -3.31 -2.66
C TYR A 326 -22.86 -3.12 -3.89
N THR A 327 -23.34 -3.41 -5.09
CA THR A 327 -22.63 -3.16 -6.34
C THR A 327 -22.22 -1.68 -6.48
N LEU A 328 -23.15 -0.77 -6.18
CA LEU A 328 -22.90 0.67 -6.16
C LEU A 328 -21.77 1.05 -5.20
N VAL A 329 -21.88 0.60 -3.94
CA VAL A 329 -20.88 0.90 -2.89
C VAL A 329 -19.52 0.29 -3.24
N TYR A 330 -19.50 -0.95 -3.71
CA TYR A 330 -18.30 -1.64 -4.15
C TYR A 330 -17.53 -0.82 -5.21
N ARG A 331 -18.25 -0.33 -6.24
CA ARG A 331 -17.65 0.53 -7.27
C ARG A 331 -17.16 1.88 -6.74
N LEU A 332 -17.89 2.48 -5.83
CA LEU A 332 -17.50 3.75 -5.20
C LEU A 332 -16.21 3.61 -4.39
N MET A 333 -16.04 2.52 -3.64
CA MET A 333 -14.83 2.29 -2.86
C MET A 333 -13.56 2.33 -3.70
N PHE A 334 -13.58 1.72 -4.88
CA PHE A 334 -12.42 1.77 -5.79
C PHE A 334 -12.23 3.12 -6.48
N ASN A 335 -13.31 3.85 -6.80
CA ASN A 335 -13.20 5.06 -7.60
C ASN A 335 -12.92 6.32 -6.76
N ILE A 336 -13.31 6.35 -5.48
CA ILE A 336 -13.11 7.53 -4.62
C ILE A 336 -11.63 7.84 -4.39
N ASN A 337 -10.74 6.88 -4.61
CA ASN A 337 -9.29 6.99 -4.48
C ASN A 337 -8.65 7.96 -5.48
N GLU A 338 -9.29 8.20 -6.61
CA GLU A 338 -8.77 9.13 -7.63
C GLU A 338 -8.85 10.61 -7.21
N GLY A 339 -9.62 10.91 -6.14
CA GLY A 339 -9.76 12.25 -5.60
C GLY A 339 -10.62 13.19 -6.45
N LYS A 340 -10.41 14.50 -6.29
CA LYS A 340 -11.30 15.53 -6.86
C LYS A 340 -11.41 15.50 -8.38
N VAL A 341 -10.41 14.98 -9.07
CA VAL A 341 -10.39 14.95 -10.55
C VAL A 341 -11.57 14.19 -11.13
N ILE A 342 -12.07 13.15 -10.44
CA ILE A 342 -13.21 12.36 -10.91
C ILE A 342 -14.54 12.72 -10.24
N TRP A 343 -14.58 13.63 -9.27
CA TRP A 343 -15.81 13.96 -8.55
C TRP A 343 -16.97 14.38 -9.47
N PRO A 344 -16.77 15.20 -10.54
CA PRO A 344 -17.84 15.48 -11.50
C PRO A 344 -18.40 14.21 -12.16
N SER A 345 -17.53 13.28 -12.55
CA SER A 345 -17.94 12.01 -13.17
C SER A 345 -18.65 11.07 -12.17
N LEU A 346 -18.22 11.07 -10.90
CA LEU A 346 -18.92 10.33 -9.83
C LEU A 346 -20.32 10.92 -9.60
N GLY A 347 -20.48 12.24 -9.59
CA GLY A 347 -21.77 12.91 -9.46
C GLY A 347 -22.71 12.54 -10.61
N GLU A 348 -22.24 12.61 -11.84
CA GLU A 348 -23.00 12.18 -13.02
C GLU A 348 -23.39 10.70 -12.94
N ALA A 349 -22.45 9.82 -12.53
CA ALA A 349 -22.73 8.40 -12.42
C ALA A 349 -23.76 8.08 -11.33
N LEU A 350 -23.72 8.78 -10.19
CA LEU A 350 -24.75 8.68 -9.14
C LEU A 350 -26.12 9.18 -9.62
N HIS A 351 -26.15 10.30 -10.35
CA HIS A 351 -27.38 10.82 -10.96
C HIS A 351 -28.00 9.80 -11.94
N LYS A 352 -27.18 9.22 -12.83
CA LYS A 352 -27.62 8.14 -13.74
C LYS A 352 -28.14 6.91 -12.95
N ALA A 353 -27.42 6.50 -11.91
CA ALA A 353 -27.85 5.37 -11.07
C ALA A 353 -29.19 5.66 -10.39
N GLN A 354 -29.43 6.89 -9.91
CA GLN A 354 -30.70 7.35 -9.34
C GLN A 354 -31.85 7.31 -10.36
N ALA A 355 -31.57 7.69 -11.62
CA ALA A 355 -32.49 7.57 -12.74
C ALA A 355 -32.66 6.13 -13.24
N ARG A 356 -31.99 5.13 -12.63
CA ARG A 356 -31.95 3.72 -13.05
C ARG A 356 -31.36 3.50 -14.44
N ASP A 357 -30.57 4.43 -14.92
CA ASP A 357 -29.84 4.34 -16.18
C ASP A 357 -28.66 3.36 -16.03
N ASN A 358 -28.75 2.22 -16.70
CA ASN A 358 -27.75 1.15 -16.65
C ASN A 358 -26.44 1.48 -17.38
N THR A 359 -26.34 2.66 -18.00
CA THR A 359 -25.07 3.17 -18.55
C THR A 359 -24.14 3.73 -17.47
N SER A 360 -24.65 3.97 -16.23
CA SER A 360 -23.81 4.35 -15.10
C SER A 360 -22.71 3.30 -14.85
N PHE A 361 -21.46 3.74 -14.83
CA PHE A 361 -20.34 2.82 -14.55
C PHE A 361 -20.40 2.26 -13.11
N LEU A 362 -21.07 2.94 -12.18
CA LEU A 362 -21.28 2.47 -10.81
C LEU A 362 -22.23 1.27 -10.72
N LEU A 363 -23.02 1.01 -11.77
CA LEU A 363 -23.92 -0.14 -11.86
C LEU A 363 -23.30 -1.32 -12.64
N ARG A 364 -22.07 -1.18 -13.14
CA ARG A 364 -21.40 -2.29 -13.84
C ARG A 364 -20.95 -3.36 -12.83
N PRO A 365 -21.10 -4.65 -13.12
CA PRO A 365 -20.52 -5.70 -12.28
C PRO A 365 -18.99 -5.58 -12.27
N PRO A 366 -18.30 -6.11 -11.24
CA PRO A 366 -16.84 -6.23 -11.26
C PRO A 366 -16.38 -7.00 -12.49
N SER A 367 -15.20 -6.67 -13.02
CA SER A 367 -14.60 -7.43 -14.14
C SER A 367 -13.67 -8.52 -13.60
N PRO A 368 -13.51 -9.64 -14.32
CA PRO A 368 -12.57 -10.70 -13.96
C PRO A 368 -11.14 -10.19 -13.69
N ALA A 369 -10.65 -9.24 -14.50
CA ALA A 369 -9.32 -8.65 -14.32
C ALA A 369 -9.09 -7.97 -12.96
N SER A 370 -10.15 -7.63 -12.21
CA SER A 370 -10.03 -7.11 -10.85
C SER A 370 -9.80 -8.21 -9.80
N PHE A 371 -10.03 -9.47 -10.14
CA PHE A 371 -9.93 -10.60 -9.20
C PHE A 371 -8.50 -11.18 -9.14
N ASP A 372 -7.71 -11.10 -10.21
CA ASP A 372 -6.29 -11.47 -10.20
C ASP A 372 -5.49 -10.74 -9.11
N PHE A 373 -5.93 -9.53 -8.77
CA PHE A 373 -5.38 -8.73 -7.70
C PHE A 373 -5.74 -9.28 -6.31
N LEU A 374 -6.98 -9.77 -6.11
CA LEU A 374 -7.53 -10.04 -4.77
C LEU A 374 -6.94 -11.29 -4.11
N ASN A 375 -6.64 -12.35 -4.88
CA ASN A 375 -6.04 -13.57 -4.33
C ASN A 375 -4.70 -13.28 -3.63
N PRO A 376 -3.69 -12.70 -4.30
CA PRO A 376 -2.45 -12.34 -3.65
C PRO A 376 -2.62 -11.19 -2.63
N ASN A 377 -3.57 -10.28 -2.83
CA ASN A 377 -3.82 -9.18 -1.88
C ASN A 377 -4.14 -9.74 -0.49
N VAL A 378 -5.18 -10.58 -0.38
CA VAL A 378 -5.58 -11.16 0.91
C VAL A 378 -4.49 -12.07 1.47
N ALA A 379 -3.84 -12.89 0.63
CA ALA A 379 -2.80 -13.81 1.09
C ALA A 379 -1.59 -13.09 1.70
N VAL A 380 -1.07 -12.06 1.03
CA VAL A 380 0.07 -11.25 1.54
C VAL A 380 -0.31 -10.53 2.82
N GLU A 381 -1.48 -9.90 2.85
CA GLU A 381 -2.00 -9.20 4.03
C GLU A 381 -2.12 -10.14 5.24
N CYS A 382 -2.62 -11.36 5.03
CA CYS A 382 -2.77 -12.32 6.10
C CYS A 382 -1.45 -12.97 6.54
N VAL A 383 -0.44 -13.02 5.69
CA VAL A 383 0.92 -13.46 6.08
C VAL A 383 1.66 -12.37 6.85
N ASP A 384 1.52 -11.09 6.44
CA ASP A 384 2.25 -9.98 7.04
C ASP A 384 1.64 -9.46 8.35
N LYS A 385 0.32 -9.56 8.53
CA LYS A 385 -0.41 -9.04 9.69
C LYS A 385 -0.60 -10.08 10.79
N ASP A 386 -0.40 -9.68 12.03
CA ASP A 386 -0.61 -10.53 13.22
C ASP A 386 -1.97 -10.23 13.87
N TYR A 387 -3.05 -10.75 13.27
CA TYR A 387 -4.37 -10.60 13.85
C TYR A 387 -4.57 -11.56 15.04
N PRO A 388 -5.02 -11.06 16.20
CA PRO A 388 -5.48 -11.95 17.27
C PRO A 388 -6.65 -12.83 16.80
N THR A 389 -6.60 -14.13 17.06
CA THR A 389 -7.58 -15.12 16.65
C THR A 389 -8.90 -15.10 17.47
N ASP A 390 -9.09 -14.14 18.38
CA ASP A 390 -10.30 -13.95 19.17
C ASP A 390 -11.47 -13.46 18.30
N ARG A 391 -12.37 -14.38 17.92
CA ARG A 391 -13.56 -14.09 17.11
C ARG A 391 -14.52 -13.10 17.76
N ALA A 392 -14.60 -13.05 19.10
CA ALA A 392 -15.43 -12.05 19.78
C ALA A 392 -14.82 -10.65 19.63
N ARG A 393 -13.48 -10.54 19.67
CA ARG A 393 -12.79 -9.30 19.37
C ARG A 393 -13.00 -8.90 17.92
N LEU A 394 -12.80 -9.79 16.94
CA LEU A 394 -13.08 -9.54 15.54
C LEU A 394 -14.48 -8.94 15.34
N LYS A 395 -15.52 -9.60 15.88
CA LYS A 395 -16.91 -9.14 15.77
C LYS A 395 -17.10 -7.73 16.33
N ARG A 396 -16.49 -7.43 17.48
CA ARG A 396 -16.53 -6.08 18.08
C ARG A 396 -15.84 -5.04 17.18
N GLU A 397 -14.66 -5.36 16.63
CA GLU A 397 -13.88 -4.43 15.80
C GLU A 397 -14.61 -4.12 14.49
N VAL A 398 -15.02 -5.13 13.73
CA VAL A 398 -15.74 -4.93 12.45
C VAL A 398 -17.07 -4.21 12.65
N THR A 399 -17.85 -4.57 13.71
CA THR A 399 -19.11 -3.89 14.03
C THR A 399 -18.88 -2.43 14.42
N THR A 400 -17.81 -2.15 15.17
CA THR A 400 -17.45 -0.78 15.54
C THR A 400 -17.06 0.03 14.31
N ASN A 401 -16.23 -0.53 13.42
CA ASN A 401 -15.80 0.13 12.21
C ASN A 401 -16.99 0.43 11.28
N ALA A 402 -17.88 -0.53 11.06
CA ALA A 402 -19.10 -0.33 10.27
C ALA A 402 -19.98 0.82 10.82
N ARG A 403 -20.10 0.93 12.14
CA ARG A 403 -20.89 1.98 12.80
C ARG A 403 -20.23 3.35 12.69
N LEU A 404 -18.89 3.43 12.77
CA LEU A 404 -18.12 4.67 12.69
C LEU A 404 -17.97 5.17 11.26
N ALA A 405 -18.12 4.30 10.26
CA ALA A 405 -18.02 4.58 8.83
C ALA A 405 -19.34 4.24 8.12
N PRO A 406 -20.45 4.99 8.34
CA PRO A 406 -21.82 4.54 7.96
C PRO A 406 -22.11 4.64 6.46
N LEU A 407 -21.31 5.32 5.66
CA LEU A 407 -21.54 5.45 4.22
C LEU A 407 -21.10 4.19 3.47
N LEU A 408 -19.88 3.71 3.73
CA LEU A 408 -19.22 2.61 3.03
C LEU A 408 -18.87 1.43 3.96
N GLY A 409 -18.63 1.69 5.24
CA GLY A 409 -18.13 0.73 6.22
C GLY A 409 -18.93 -0.57 6.37
N PRO A 410 -20.28 -0.59 6.30
CA PRO A 410 -21.01 -1.85 6.32
C PRO A 410 -20.63 -2.82 5.20
N ALA A 411 -20.38 -2.32 3.99
CA ALA A 411 -19.92 -3.14 2.86
C ALA A 411 -18.53 -3.73 3.12
N MET A 412 -17.64 -2.95 3.73
CA MET A 412 -16.29 -3.39 4.11
C MET A 412 -16.29 -4.38 5.27
N ALA A 413 -17.15 -4.17 6.27
CA ALA A 413 -17.17 -4.96 7.51
C ALA A 413 -17.84 -6.33 7.33
N TYR A 414 -18.87 -6.41 6.49
CA TYR A 414 -19.76 -7.56 6.39
C TYR A 414 -19.87 -8.13 4.96
N GLY A 415 -19.17 -7.54 4.00
CA GLY A 415 -19.12 -8.06 2.63
C GLY A 415 -18.21 -9.29 2.52
N PRO A 416 -18.24 -9.98 1.36
CA PRO A 416 -17.30 -11.04 1.05
C PRO A 416 -15.86 -10.49 0.94
N PRO A 417 -14.82 -11.33 1.03
CA PRO A 417 -13.41 -10.90 0.93
C PRO A 417 -13.05 -10.51 -0.51
N THR A 418 -13.68 -9.45 -1.00
CA THR A 418 -13.59 -8.97 -2.39
C THR A 418 -13.06 -7.54 -2.49
N TYR A 419 -12.60 -6.96 -1.39
CA TYR A 419 -12.05 -5.62 -1.31
C TYR A 419 -10.82 -5.59 -0.39
N ASP A 420 -9.81 -4.81 -0.76
CA ASP A 420 -8.50 -4.76 -0.10
C ASP A 420 -8.47 -4.18 1.32
N HIS A 421 -9.58 -3.67 1.83
CA HIS A 421 -9.69 -3.18 3.22
C HIS A 421 -10.51 -4.13 4.13
N GLN A 422 -10.80 -5.36 3.68
CA GLN A 422 -11.61 -6.34 4.41
C GLN A 422 -10.77 -7.44 5.09
N HIS A 423 -9.50 -7.18 5.34
CA HIS A 423 -8.54 -8.21 5.74
C HIS A 423 -8.81 -8.84 7.10
N ALA A 424 -9.33 -8.10 8.09
CA ALA A 424 -9.54 -8.62 9.44
C ALA A 424 -10.35 -9.92 9.46
N THR A 425 -11.48 -9.97 8.71
CA THR A 425 -12.33 -11.15 8.66
C THR A 425 -11.62 -12.33 7.98
N ALA A 426 -10.90 -12.08 6.89
CA ALA A 426 -10.13 -13.10 6.17
C ALA A 426 -8.95 -13.62 7.01
N CYS A 427 -8.15 -12.70 7.56
CA CYS A 427 -6.91 -13.07 8.24
C CYS A 427 -7.12 -13.72 9.62
N VAL A 428 -8.21 -13.42 10.32
CA VAL A 428 -8.56 -14.16 11.56
C VAL A 428 -8.97 -15.63 11.27
N GLN A 429 -9.41 -15.93 10.03
CA GLN A 429 -9.67 -17.31 9.58
C GLN A 429 -8.45 -17.97 8.92
N TRP A 430 -7.38 -17.21 8.66
CA TRP A 430 -6.20 -17.70 7.96
C TRP A 430 -5.50 -18.81 8.73
N THR A 431 -5.21 -19.92 8.04
CA THR A 431 -4.53 -21.10 8.62
C THR A 431 -3.10 -21.28 8.11
N GLY A 432 -2.66 -20.44 7.16
CA GLY A 432 -1.29 -20.46 6.63
C GLY A 432 -0.26 -19.97 7.64
N GLU A 433 0.98 -20.44 7.50
CA GLU A 433 2.11 -20.00 8.32
C GLU A 433 2.59 -18.59 7.93
N HIS A 434 3.14 -17.84 8.89
CA HIS A 434 3.68 -16.49 8.72
C HIS A 434 5.23 -16.49 8.58
N VAL A 435 5.79 -17.42 7.80
CA VAL A 435 7.24 -17.64 7.68
C VAL A 435 7.99 -16.40 7.20
N SER A 436 7.40 -15.67 6.29
CA SER A 436 8.01 -14.50 5.62
C SER A 436 7.53 -13.15 6.13
N ARG A 437 6.87 -13.13 7.30
CA ARG A 437 6.49 -11.90 8.01
C ARG A 437 7.74 -11.18 8.51
N TYR A 438 7.74 -9.85 8.41
CA TYR A 438 8.78 -9.04 9.05
C TYR A 438 8.36 -8.69 10.49
N ASP A 439 9.20 -9.03 11.46
CA ASP A 439 8.98 -8.79 12.90
C ASP A 439 10.06 -7.93 13.55
N GLY A 440 10.95 -7.35 12.73
CA GLY A 440 12.04 -6.50 13.19
C GLY A 440 11.63 -5.04 13.39
N SER A 441 12.63 -4.21 13.70
CA SER A 441 12.44 -2.77 13.88
C SER A 441 12.36 -2.02 12.55
N PHE A 442 11.36 -1.18 12.36
CA PHE A 442 11.17 -0.36 11.14
C PHE A 442 12.00 0.93 11.10
N ARG A 443 12.99 1.10 12.01
CA ARG A 443 13.77 2.34 12.13
C ARG A 443 14.72 2.60 10.95
N ALA A 444 15.10 1.59 10.20
CA ALA A 444 16.10 1.66 9.11
C ALA A 444 17.38 2.41 9.57
N LYS A 445 17.93 2.02 10.74
CA LYS A 445 19.04 2.72 11.39
C LYS A 445 20.27 2.73 10.49
N GLY A 446 20.78 3.93 10.19
CA GLY A 446 21.98 4.10 9.36
C GLY A 446 21.68 4.24 7.86
N SER A 447 20.44 4.11 7.43
CA SER A 447 20.08 4.32 6.01
C SER A 447 20.30 5.77 5.56
N ALA A 448 20.43 5.97 4.24
CA ALA A 448 20.26 7.28 3.62
C ALA A 448 18.89 7.89 4.01
N PRO A 449 18.70 9.21 3.88
CA PRO A 449 17.39 9.82 4.11
C PRO A 449 16.31 9.15 3.27
N ILE A 450 15.12 8.93 3.82
CA ILE A 450 13.97 8.33 3.14
C ILE A 450 12.87 9.37 2.99
N LEU A 451 12.44 9.63 1.76
CA LEU A 451 11.34 10.56 1.48
C LEU A 451 10.00 9.84 1.66
N VAL A 452 9.17 10.36 2.55
CA VAL A 452 7.84 9.85 2.85
C VAL A 452 6.82 10.88 2.38
N LEU A 453 5.91 10.49 1.49
CA LEU A 453 4.84 11.35 0.99
C LEU A 453 3.51 10.93 1.62
N GLY A 454 2.76 11.92 2.12
CA GLY A 454 1.43 11.71 2.69
C GLY A 454 0.44 12.70 2.14
N THR A 455 -0.70 12.21 1.62
CA THR A 455 -1.80 13.02 1.11
C THR A 455 -2.85 13.24 2.20
N THR A 456 -3.25 14.48 2.46
CA THR A 456 -4.11 14.81 3.62
C THR A 456 -5.51 14.22 3.55
N GLY A 457 -6.05 14.01 2.36
CA GLY A 457 -7.36 13.40 2.12
C GLY A 457 -7.26 12.00 1.50
N ASP A 458 -6.17 11.29 1.76
CA ASP A 458 -5.96 9.93 1.26
C ASP A 458 -6.98 8.96 1.88
N PRO A 459 -7.81 8.27 1.07
CA PRO A 459 -8.79 7.32 1.55
C PRO A 459 -8.22 5.93 1.88
N ASP A 460 -7.11 5.52 1.25
CA ASP A 460 -6.50 4.20 1.41
C ASP A 460 -5.40 4.18 2.46
N THR A 461 -4.48 5.14 2.37
CA THR A 461 -3.34 5.29 3.29
C THR A 461 -3.45 6.62 4.03
N PRO A 462 -4.17 6.64 5.15
CA PRO A 462 -4.48 7.87 5.88
C PRO A 462 -3.22 8.68 6.20
N TYR A 463 -3.24 9.99 5.97
CA TYR A 463 -2.11 10.90 6.17
C TYR A 463 -1.33 10.70 7.48
N LYS A 464 -2.04 10.32 8.55
CA LYS A 464 -1.42 10.02 9.86
C LYS A 464 -0.40 8.90 9.79
N ASP A 465 -0.56 7.94 8.86
CA ASP A 465 0.35 6.80 8.73
C ASP A 465 1.67 7.24 8.09
N ALA A 466 1.63 8.15 7.10
CA ALA A 466 2.84 8.79 6.58
C ALA A 466 3.56 9.63 7.66
N VAL A 467 2.82 10.31 8.53
CA VAL A 467 3.38 11.03 9.69
C VAL A 467 4.04 10.05 10.66
N ALA A 468 3.39 8.90 10.94
CA ALA A 468 3.92 7.87 11.82
C ALA A 468 5.21 7.27 11.24
N LEU A 469 5.20 6.82 9.97
CA LEU A 469 6.38 6.28 9.32
C LEU A 469 7.55 7.27 9.32
N SER A 470 7.29 8.54 8.96
CA SER A 470 8.36 9.56 8.92
C SER A 470 9.04 9.80 10.27
N ARG A 471 8.35 9.49 11.37
CA ARG A 471 8.87 9.58 12.75
C ARG A 471 9.53 8.30 13.23
N GLN A 472 9.08 7.14 12.74
CA GLN A 472 9.66 5.84 13.06
C GLN A 472 11.03 5.67 12.39
N LEU A 473 11.18 6.14 11.17
CA LEU A 473 12.45 6.11 10.44
C LEU A 473 13.47 7.07 11.06
N ASP A 474 14.71 6.60 11.32
CA ASP A 474 15.80 7.44 11.86
C ASP A 474 16.08 8.66 10.95
N ASN A 475 16.01 8.49 9.65
CA ASN A 475 16.25 9.53 8.64
C ASN A 475 15.01 9.84 7.77
N GLY A 476 13.78 9.69 8.32
CA GLY A 476 12.54 9.99 7.62
C GLY A 476 12.38 11.47 7.28
N ARG A 477 11.86 11.75 6.07
CA ARG A 477 11.58 13.09 5.59
C ARG A 477 10.17 13.17 5.04
N LEU A 478 9.25 13.76 5.79
CA LEU A 478 7.86 13.93 5.39
C LEU A 478 7.70 15.09 4.39
N LEU A 479 7.01 14.81 3.28
CA LEU A 479 6.37 15.77 2.41
C LEU A 479 4.86 15.64 2.57
N THR A 480 4.18 16.76 2.87
CA THR A 480 2.72 16.81 2.99
C THR A 480 2.11 17.26 1.67
N PHE A 481 1.23 16.45 1.10
CA PHE A 481 0.43 16.84 -0.05
C PHE A 481 -1.00 17.17 0.39
N LYS A 482 -1.40 18.43 0.28
CA LYS A 482 -2.75 18.91 0.63
C LYS A 482 -3.70 18.66 -0.53
N ALA A 483 -4.30 17.47 -0.57
CA ALA A 483 -5.19 17.04 -1.65
C ALA A 483 -6.18 15.99 -1.16
N GLU A 484 -7.17 15.68 -1.99
CA GLU A 484 -8.03 14.50 -1.91
C GLU A 484 -7.49 13.39 -2.82
N GLY A 485 -7.65 12.13 -2.42
CA GLY A 485 -7.28 10.96 -3.20
C GLY A 485 -5.93 10.36 -2.82
N HIS A 486 -5.65 9.20 -3.39
CA HIS A 486 -4.54 8.34 -3.02
C HIS A 486 -3.23 8.76 -3.70
N THR A 487 -2.14 8.89 -2.92
CA THR A 487 -0.78 9.23 -3.34
C THR A 487 -0.59 10.68 -3.84
N ALA A 488 0.66 11.09 -4.12
CA ALA A 488 1.04 12.47 -4.44
C ALA A 488 1.84 12.63 -5.74
N PHE A 489 2.72 11.69 -6.08
CA PHE A 489 3.57 11.76 -7.27
C PHE A 489 2.74 11.76 -8.55
N GLY A 490 3.05 12.67 -9.48
CA GLY A 490 2.31 12.85 -10.74
C GLY A 490 1.05 13.71 -10.62
N ARG A 491 0.69 14.18 -9.39
CA ARG A 491 -0.56 14.93 -9.15
C ARG A 491 -0.37 16.44 -8.97
N SER A 492 0.84 16.90 -8.68
CA SER A 492 1.22 18.32 -8.75
C SER A 492 2.67 18.46 -9.17
N ALA A 493 3.02 19.59 -9.78
CA ALA A 493 4.41 19.89 -10.11
C ALA A 493 5.29 19.88 -8.85
N CYS A 494 4.84 20.50 -7.77
CA CYS A 494 5.56 20.56 -6.49
C CYS A 494 5.91 19.17 -5.94
N ALA A 495 4.94 18.24 -5.87
CA ALA A 495 5.18 16.89 -5.33
C ALA A 495 6.05 16.07 -6.30
N THR A 496 5.80 16.19 -7.59
CA THR A 496 6.56 15.50 -8.64
C THR A 496 8.02 15.94 -8.64
N ASP A 497 8.28 17.24 -8.64
CA ASP A 497 9.64 17.79 -8.63
C ASP A 497 10.41 17.41 -7.36
N ALA A 498 9.74 17.35 -6.21
CA ALA A 498 10.37 16.91 -4.97
C ALA A 498 10.85 15.45 -5.06
N VAL A 499 10.04 14.54 -5.62
CA VAL A 499 10.41 13.14 -5.84
C VAL A 499 11.54 13.04 -6.87
N VAL A 500 11.42 13.72 -8.01
CA VAL A 500 12.43 13.72 -9.07
C VAL A 500 13.77 14.24 -8.55
N ASN A 501 13.80 15.42 -7.95
CA ASN A 501 15.02 16.02 -7.41
C ASN A 501 15.69 15.14 -6.36
N TYR A 502 14.89 14.43 -5.56
CA TYR A 502 15.43 13.51 -4.56
C TYR A 502 15.98 12.22 -5.21
N LEU A 503 15.24 11.55 -6.07
CA LEU A 503 15.68 10.29 -6.68
C LEU A 503 16.86 10.51 -7.65
N VAL A 504 16.83 11.59 -8.43
CA VAL A 504 17.85 11.90 -9.45
C VAL A 504 19.12 12.50 -8.82
N ASP A 505 18.95 13.54 -7.99
CA ASP A 505 20.03 14.38 -7.50
C ASP A 505 20.30 14.25 -5.99
N LEU A 506 19.58 13.38 -5.28
CA LEU A 506 19.66 13.21 -3.82
C LEU A 506 19.32 14.50 -3.03
N LYS A 507 18.58 15.43 -3.65
CA LYS A 507 18.14 16.67 -3.02
C LYS A 507 16.93 16.42 -2.15
N VAL A 508 17.17 16.16 -0.89
CA VAL A 508 16.11 15.89 0.10
C VAL A 508 15.31 17.17 0.35
N PRO A 509 13.94 17.13 0.26
CA PRO A 509 13.12 18.29 0.59
C PRO A 509 13.34 18.81 2.01
N ALA A 510 13.17 20.10 2.24
CA ALA A 510 13.26 20.71 3.57
C ALA A 510 12.21 20.10 4.52
N ARG A 511 12.49 20.11 5.84
CA ARG A 511 11.49 19.69 6.83
C ARG A 511 10.27 20.60 6.77
N GLY A 512 9.07 20.00 6.78
CA GLY A 512 7.80 20.73 6.68
C GLY A 512 7.40 21.15 5.26
N THR A 513 8.07 20.62 4.24
CA THR A 513 7.65 20.84 2.85
C THR A 513 6.20 20.41 2.66
N THR A 514 5.41 21.33 2.10
CA THR A 514 3.99 21.12 1.81
C THR A 514 3.72 21.51 0.37
N CYS A 515 3.09 20.61 -0.38
CA CYS A 515 2.57 20.84 -1.71
C CYS A 515 1.04 20.88 -1.67
N ALA A 516 0.41 21.54 -2.62
CA ALA A 516 -1.04 21.59 -2.77
C ALA A 516 -1.47 20.97 -4.09
N ASP A 517 -2.72 20.51 -4.14
CA ASP A 517 -3.36 20.07 -5.37
C ASP A 517 -3.61 21.30 -6.27
N GLU A 518 -3.02 21.29 -7.44
CA GLU A 518 -3.17 22.34 -8.45
C GLU A 518 -4.33 22.01 -9.42
N THR A 519 -4.87 20.78 -9.34
CA THR A 519 -6.01 20.36 -10.15
C THR A 519 -7.29 20.92 -9.56
N GLN A 520 -7.80 22.00 -10.18
CA GLN A 520 -9.17 22.43 -9.92
C GLN A 520 -10.12 21.41 -10.55
N PRO A 521 -11.25 21.04 -9.91
CA PRO A 521 -12.28 20.32 -10.60
C PRO A 521 -12.66 21.13 -11.86
N PRO A 522 -12.83 20.50 -13.04
CA PRO A 522 -13.18 21.23 -14.26
C PRO A 522 -14.47 22.00 -14.02
N SER A 523 -14.39 23.34 -14.06
CA SER A 523 -15.58 24.18 -13.99
C SER A 523 -16.35 24.04 -15.32
N LYS A 524 -17.68 23.93 -15.26
CA LYS A 524 -18.53 23.92 -16.44
C LYS A 524 -18.59 25.28 -17.17
N THR A 525 -17.77 26.25 -16.81
CA THR A 525 -17.67 27.49 -17.57
C THR A 525 -16.99 27.19 -18.90
N PRO A 526 -17.64 27.40 -20.04
CA PRO A 526 -17.01 27.20 -21.35
C PRO A 526 -15.92 28.26 -21.50
N THR A 527 -14.70 27.96 -21.12
CA THR A 527 -13.55 28.64 -21.71
C THR A 527 -13.52 28.15 -23.17
N THR A 528 -13.60 29.07 -24.10
CA THR A 528 -13.39 28.82 -25.54
C THR A 528 -12.07 28.03 -25.67
N ALA A 529 -12.20 26.71 -25.79
CA ALA A 529 -11.10 25.82 -26.06
C ALA A 529 -10.61 26.10 -27.49
N PRO A 530 -9.29 25.99 -27.76
CA PRO A 530 -8.82 25.89 -29.13
C PRO A 530 -9.52 24.68 -29.78
N SER A 531 -10.11 24.91 -30.92
CA SER A 531 -10.84 23.93 -31.70
C SER A 531 -10.01 22.65 -31.89
N GLY A 532 -10.47 21.53 -31.34
CA GLY A 532 -9.89 20.23 -31.67
C GLY A 532 -10.17 19.03 -30.75
N THR A 533 -10.58 19.24 -29.51
CA THR A 533 -10.83 18.09 -28.61
C THR A 533 -12.23 18.20 -28.03
N THR A 534 -13.09 17.24 -28.32
CA THR A 534 -14.47 17.22 -27.77
C THR A 534 -14.45 16.69 -26.33
N LEU A 535 -15.40 17.14 -25.50
CA LEU A 535 -15.64 16.63 -24.14
C LEU A 535 -15.78 15.10 -24.13
N GLY A 536 -16.30 14.51 -25.23
CA GLY A 536 -16.38 13.08 -25.44
C GLY A 536 -15.01 12.39 -25.55
N GLU A 537 -14.01 13.06 -26.13
CA GLU A 537 -12.64 12.53 -26.23
C GLU A 537 -11.88 12.64 -24.89
N LEU A 538 -12.14 13.70 -24.10
CA LEU A 538 -11.62 13.80 -22.72
C LEU A 538 -12.27 12.73 -21.81
N LEU A 539 -13.58 12.52 -21.92
CA LEU A 539 -14.30 11.48 -21.16
C LEU A 539 -13.96 10.08 -21.64
N ASN A 540 -13.72 9.90 -22.96
CA ASN A 540 -13.18 8.65 -23.49
C ASN A 540 -11.72 8.44 -23.04
N GLY A 541 -10.91 9.48 -22.93
CA GLY A 541 -9.56 9.40 -22.37
C GLY A 541 -9.56 9.05 -20.87
N VAL A 542 -10.51 9.56 -20.09
CA VAL A 542 -10.72 9.20 -18.68
C VAL A 542 -11.30 7.79 -18.56
N ASN A 543 -12.29 7.44 -19.38
CA ASN A 543 -12.86 6.09 -19.43
C ASN A 543 -11.85 5.07 -19.97
N ASP A 544 -11.02 5.42 -20.95
CA ASP A 544 -9.89 4.61 -21.43
C ASP A 544 -8.79 4.47 -20.37
N ARG A 545 -8.54 5.51 -19.55
CA ARG A 545 -7.67 5.41 -18.37
C ARG A 545 -8.31 4.58 -17.27
N LEU A 546 -9.61 4.71 -17.01
CA LEU A 546 -10.35 3.89 -16.05
C LEU A 546 -10.48 2.43 -16.52
N ASP A 547 -10.68 2.19 -17.82
CA ASP A 547 -10.65 0.85 -18.41
C ASP A 547 -9.21 0.29 -18.50
N LYS A 548 -8.20 1.13 -18.69
CA LYS A 548 -6.79 0.76 -18.58
C LYS A 548 -6.39 0.52 -17.13
N LEU A 549 -6.87 1.31 -16.18
CA LEU A 549 -6.71 1.07 -14.74
C LEU A 549 -7.51 -0.15 -14.27
N GLY A 550 -8.68 -0.41 -14.86
CA GLY A 550 -9.44 -1.65 -14.67
C GLY A 550 -8.82 -2.89 -15.34
N ARG A 551 -7.90 -2.71 -16.30
CA ARG A 551 -7.03 -3.76 -16.86
C ARG A 551 -5.66 -3.80 -16.20
N LEU A 552 -5.39 -2.88 -15.27
CA LEU A 552 -4.18 -2.74 -14.47
C LEU A 552 -4.42 -3.12 -12.99
N ARG A 553 -5.66 -3.43 -12.67
CA ARG A 553 -6.10 -3.90 -11.35
C ARG A 553 -6.54 -5.34 -11.44
#